data_292b4568f7be0506311a0d9110507568
#
_entry.id   292b4568f7be0506311a0d9110507568
#
_cell.length_a   1.000
_cell.length_b   1.000
_cell.length_c   1.000
_cell.angle_alpha   90.00
_cell.angle_beta   90.00
_cell.angle_gamma   90.00
#
_symmetry.space_group_name_H-M   'P 1'
#
loop_
_entity.id
_entity.type
_entity.pdbx_description
1 polymer ?
#
loop_
_entity_poly.entity_id
_entity_poly.type
_entity_poly.pdbx_seq_one_letter_code
_entity_poly.pdbx_strand_id
1 'polypeptide(L)'
;VGSMQRFGVPMGFGGPHAAFFACSERYKRLIPGRIVGQTVSKNGEKSLRLALQTREQHIRREKATSNICTAQSLLAIISSFYAIYHGSFGLTQIAKRIVNLRINLESCLSELGFDISDGSRFDSIDVYSEYSEKIHDEALKNGFNLRILPLGSTPEDSTGFGLSLDELSDEKEIHKIITFIANVIGKKEDLKPICLDKEDFFIKNIPLRNDPWMQQDIFKNYQSETDLMRYIFRLAEKDFSLVDGMIPLGSCTMKLNSAAELSPVSWANLSSIHPFAPSNQTKGYVQIIS
;
A
#
# COMPACT_ATOMS: atom_id res chain seq x y z
N VAL A 1 10.80 -7.72 -4.12
CA VAL A 1 9.36 -7.99 -4.27
C VAL A 1 8.63 -7.27 -3.16
N GLY A 2 7.49 -6.67 -3.46
CA GLY A 2 6.68 -5.99 -2.44
C GLY A 2 5.26 -5.71 -2.92
N SER A 3 4.42 -5.27 -1.98
CA SER A 3 3.05 -4.88 -2.26
C SER A 3 2.99 -3.43 -2.74
N MET A 4 2.05 -3.16 -3.65
CA MET A 4 1.71 -1.79 -4.09
C MET A 4 0.49 -1.23 -3.33
N GLN A 5 0.06 -1.85 -2.24
CA GLN A 5 -1.10 -1.39 -1.48
C GLN A 5 -0.98 0.08 -1.07
N ARG A 6 0.21 0.53 -0.63
CA ARG A 6 0.48 1.92 -0.25
C ARG A 6 0.40 2.92 -1.42
N PHE A 7 0.17 2.44 -2.64
CA PHE A 7 -0.01 3.26 -3.84
C PHE A 7 -1.49 3.28 -4.27
N GLY A 8 -2.38 3.60 -3.34
CA GLY A 8 -3.80 3.81 -3.60
C GLY A 8 -4.64 2.54 -3.75
N VAL A 9 -4.11 1.37 -3.44
CA VAL A 9 -4.87 0.12 -3.46
C VAL A 9 -5.51 -0.10 -2.10
N PRO A 10 -6.85 -0.18 -1.99
CA PRO A 10 -7.53 -0.37 -0.71
C PRO A 10 -7.28 -1.75 -0.13
N MET A 11 -7.41 -1.89 1.19
CA MET A 11 -7.27 -3.17 1.89
C MET A 11 -8.33 -4.20 1.49
N GLY A 12 -9.58 -3.76 1.31
CA GLY A 12 -10.67 -4.55 0.73
C GLY A 12 -10.81 -5.96 1.29
N PHE A 13 -10.61 -6.16 2.57
CA PHE A 13 -10.65 -7.46 3.25
C PHE A 13 -9.66 -8.49 2.63
N GLY A 14 -8.53 -8.01 2.12
CA GLY A 14 -7.44 -8.85 1.62
C GLY A 14 -7.48 -9.19 0.12
N GLY A 15 -8.47 -8.70 -0.59
CA GLY A 15 -8.55 -8.94 -2.05
C GLY A 15 -8.35 -7.66 -2.84
N PRO A 16 -8.32 -7.74 -4.18
CA PRO A 16 -7.13 -8.15 -4.90
C PRO A 16 -5.97 -7.18 -4.74
N HIS A 17 -4.74 -7.62 -4.99
CA HIS A 17 -3.52 -6.82 -4.79
C HIS A 17 -2.77 -6.52 -6.08
N ALA A 18 -2.07 -5.38 -6.10
CA ALA A 18 -0.95 -5.13 -6.99
C ALA A 18 0.37 -5.32 -6.24
N ALA A 19 1.41 -5.73 -6.96
CA ALA A 19 2.74 -5.92 -6.41
C ALA A 19 3.80 -5.36 -7.37
N PHE A 20 4.98 -5.12 -6.84
CA PHE A 20 6.13 -4.81 -7.66
C PHE A 20 7.19 -5.91 -7.60
N PHE A 21 7.93 -6.04 -8.68
CA PHE A 21 9.06 -6.95 -8.81
C PHE A 21 10.24 -6.21 -9.42
N ALA A 22 11.35 -6.20 -8.73
CA ALA A 22 12.60 -5.61 -9.20
C ALA A 22 13.72 -6.65 -9.14
N CYS A 23 14.58 -6.66 -10.15
CA CYS A 23 15.74 -7.53 -10.19
C CYS A 23 16.93 -6.85 -10.88
N SER A 24 18.13 -7.38 -10.65
CA SER A 24 19.31 -6.95 -11.36
C SER A 24 19.21 -7.27 -12.86
N GLU A 25 19.86 -6.47 -13.71
CA GLU A 25 19.86 -6.62 -15.17
C GLU A 25 20.22 -8.06 -15.62
N ARG A 26 21.13 -8.72 -14.91
CA ARG A 26 21.55 -10.10 -15.20
C ARG A 26 20.40 -11.12 -15.16
N TYR A 27 19.34 -10.85 -14.39
CA TYR A 27 18.20 -11.75 -14.21
C TYR A 27 17.01 -11.44 -15.13
N LYS A 28 17.07 -10.42 -15.98
CA LYS A 28 15.96 -10.00 -16.84
C LYS A 28 15.36 -11.13 -17.70
N ARG A 29 16.16 -12.15 -18.04
CA ARG A 29 15.70 -13.32 -18.81
C ARG A 29 15.03 -14.39 -17.97
N LEU A 30 15.15 -14.30 -16.64
CA LEU A 30 14.63 -15.31 -15.69
C LEU A 30 13.36 -14.84 -14.98
N ILE A 31 13.04 -13.54 -15.02
CA ILE A 31 11.83 -13.03 -14.38
C ILE A 31 10.57 -13.58 -15.04
N PRO A 32 9.52 -13.90 -14.26
CA PRO A 32 8.23 -14.27 -14.81
C PRO A 32 7.56 -13.07 -15.50
N GLY A 33 6.57 -13.36 -16.34
CA GLY A 33 5.78 -12.34 -17.02
C GLY A 33 6.43 -11.80 -18.29
N ARG A 34 5.77 -10.80 -18.87
CA ARG A 34 6.16 -10.18 -20.14
C ARG A 34 6.93 -8.90 -19.89
N ILE A 35 7.94 -8.66 -20.69
CA ILE A 35 8.68 -7.40 -20.71
C ILE A 35 8.30 -6.63 -21.97
N VAL A 36 7.90 -5.39 -21.79
CA VAL A 36 7.65 -4.46 -22.89
C VAL A 36 8.89 -3.56 -23.03
N GLY A 37 9.44 -3.52 -24.22
CA GLY A 37 10.58 -2.68 -24.59
C GLY A 37 10.15 -1.54 -25.50
N GLN A 38 10.92 -0.47 -25.49
CA GLN A 38 10.78 0.63 -26.45
C GLN A 38 11.61 0.36 -27.69
N THR A 39 11.03 0.60 -28.85
CA THR A 39 11.68 0.54 -30.16
C THR A 39 11.27 1.76 -31.00
N VAL A 40 11.76 1.84 -32.20
CA VAL A 40 11.37 2.88 -33.17
C VAL A 40 10.60 2.22 -34.29
N SER A 41 9.47 2.79 -34.66
CA SER A 41 8.65 2.35 -35.80
C SER A 41 9.36 2.63 -37.13
N LYS A 42 8.83 2.07 -38.22
CA LYS A 42 9.34 2.34 -39.58
C LYS A 42 9.33 3.83 -39.92
N ASN A 43 8.45 4.60 -39.31
CA ASN A 43 8.30 6.05 -39.53
C ASN A 43 9.15 6.90 -38.58
N GLY A 44 10.02 6.28 -37.76
CA GLY A 44 10.86 7.01 -36.80
C GLY A 44 10.19 7.33 -35.47
N GLU A 45 8.96 6.92 -35.26
CA GLU A 45 8.21 7.17 -34.02
C GLU A 45 8.56 6.15 -32.93
N LYS A 46 8.53 6.58 -31.67
CA LYS A 46 8.68 5.68 -30.52
C LYS A 46 7.50 4.69 -30.48
N SER A 47 7.81 3.42 -30.38
CA SER A 47 6.83 2.35 -30.37
C SER A 47 7.14 1.34 -29.27
N LEU A 48 6.12 0.73 -28.69
CA LEU A 48 6.26 -0.30 -27.67
C LEU A 48 6.07 -1.68 -28.30
N ARG A 49 6.85 -2.65 -27.86
CA ARG A 49 6.72 -4.05 -28.30
C ARG A 49 7.14 -5.01 -27.19
N LEU A 50 6.64 -6.23 -27.26
CA LEU A 50 7.13 -7.30 -26.38
C LEU A 50 8.60 -7.58 -26.70
N ALA A 51 9.41 -7.61 -25.63
CA ALA A 51 10.81 -7.95 -25.67
C ALA A 51 11.05 -9.34 -25.05
N LEU A 52 12.11 -10.02 -25.51
CA LEU A 52 12.50 -11.33 -24.97
C LEU A 52 11.41 -12.41 -25.09
N GLN A 53 10.69 -12.44 -26.20
CA GLN A 53 9.55 -13.35 -26.47
C GLN A 53 9.89 -14.85 -26.35
N THR A 54 11.16 -15.22 -26.40
CA THR A 54 11.60 -16.62 -26.26
C THR A 54 11.26 -17.25 -24.91
N ARG A 55 10.68 -16.50 -23.97
CA ARG A 55 10.21 -16.98 -22.67
C ARG A 55 8.78 -17.54 -22.72
N GLU A 56 8.04 -17.23 -23.76
CA GLU A 56 6.62 -17.55 -23.88
C GLU A 56 6.37 -19.06 -23.99
N GLN A 57 5.27 -19.50 -23.43
CA GLN A 57 4.89 -20.91 -23.36
C GLN A 57 4.70 -21.53 -24.74
N HIS A 58 4.17 -20.79 -25.70
CA HIS A 58 3.98 -21.27 -27.11
C HIS A 58 5.31 -21.47 -27.81
N ILE A 59 6.43 -20.94 -27.33
CA ILE A 59 7.78 -21.10 -27.88
C ILE A 59 8.56 -22.17 -27.14
N ARG A 60 8.57 -22.10 -25.80
CA ARG A 60 9.44 -22.92 -24.94
C ARG A 60 8.73 -24.08 -24.25
N ARG A 61 7.42 -24.20 -24.41
CA ARG A 61 6.59 -25.26 -23.79
C ARG A 61 6.86 -25.33 -22.27
N GLU A 62 7.21 -26.50 -21.74
CA GLU A 62 7.49 -26.71 -20.31
C GLU A 62 8.70 -25.94 -19.77
N LYS A 63 9.59 -25.45 -20.64
CA LYS A 63 10.73 -24.60 -20.26
C LYS A 63 10.42 -23.11 -20.28
N ALA A 64 9.18 -22.74 -20.45
CA ALA A 64 8.76 -21.34 -20.42
C ALA A 64 8.92 -20.75 -19.01
N THR A 65 9.33 -19.48 -18.94
CA THR A 65 9.39 -18.70 -17.71
C THR A 65 8.23 -17.71 -17.58
N SER A 66 7.33 -17.70 -18.56
CA SER A 66 6.18 -16.78 -18.64
C SER A 66 4.89 -17.60 -18.73
N ASN A 67 4.32 -17.94 -17.56
CA ASN A 67 3.09 -18.72 -17.44
C ASN A 67 1.92 -17.90 -16.85
N ILE A 68 2.03 -16.58 -16.84
CA ILE A 68 1.00 -15.71 -16.28
C ILE A 68 -0.15 -15.59 -17.27
N CYS A 69 -1.33 -16.04 -16.86
CA CYS A 69 -2.54 -15.94 -17.64
C CYS A 69 -3.24 -14.59 -17.45
N THR A 70 -3.49 -14.20 -16.22
CA THR A 70 -4.20 -12.97 -15.86
C THR A 70 -3.32 -12.08 -14.99
N ALA A 71 -3.14 -10.83 -15.39
CA ALA A 71 -2.47 -9.81 -14.60
C ALA A 71 -3.51 -8.95 -13.90
N GLN A 72 -3.17 -8.44 -12.72
CA GLN A 72 -3.98 -7.47 -11.96
C GLN A 72 -3.80 -6.06 -12.56
N SER A 73 -4.22 -5.88 -13.79
CA SER A 73 -3.94 -4.67 -14.57
C SER A 73 -4.61 -3.41 -13.98
N LEU A 74 -5.86 -3.50 -13.53
CA LEU A 74 -6.55 -2.35 -12.94
C LEU A 74 -5.81 -1.82 -11.72
N LEU A 75 -5.37 -2.69 -10.82
CA LEU A 75 -4.66 -2.26 -9.61
C LEU A 75 -3.26 -1.73 -9.94
N ALA A 76 -2.59 -2.29 -10.94
CA ALA A 76 -1.33 -1.75 -11.46
C ALA A 76 -1.52 -0.35 -12.05
N ILE A 77 -2.63 -0.13 -12.77
CA ILE A 77 -3.01 1.19 -13.31
C ILE A 77 -3.29 2.18 -12.17
N ILE A 78 -4.09 1.80 -11.17
CA ILE A 78 -4.35 2.63 -9.98
C ILE A 78 -3.04 3.04 -9.31
N SER A 79 -2.13 2.09 -9.07
CA SER A 79 -0.82 2.37 -8.47
C SER A 79 0.03 3.32 -9.33
N SER A 80 -0.05 3.18 -10.66
CA SER A 80 0.66 4.06 -11.59
C SER A 80 0.10 5.48 -11.54
N PHE A 81 -1.23 5.64 -11.53
CA PHE A 81 -1.85 6.95 -11.41
C PHE A 81 -1.62 7.61 -10.05
N TYR A 82 -1.58 6.84 -8.98
CA TYR A 82 -1.17 7.36 -7.68
C TYR A 82 0.24 7.95 -7.73
N ALA A 83 1.18 7.23 -8.33
CA ALA A 83 2.55 7.72 -8.51
C ALA A 83 2.61 8.95 -9.43
N ILE A 84 1.81 9.00 -10.49
CA ILE A 84 1.73 10.14 -11.41
C ILE A 84 1.17 11.39 -10.70
N TYR A 85 0.10 11.21 -9.92
CA TYR A 85 -0.56 12.30 -9.22
C TYR A 85 0.32 12.94 -8.15
N HIS A 86 0.97 12.14 -7.33
CA HIS A 86 1.81 12.63 -6.23
C HIS A 86 3.21 13.05 -6.68
N GLY A 87 3.75 12.43 -7.72
CA GLY A 87 5.12 12.64 -8.15
C GLY A 87 6.16 12.31 -7.06
N SER A 88 7.42 12.58 -7.32
CA SER A 88 8.49 12.33 -6.34
C SER A 88 8.35 13.18 -5.08
N PHE A 89 7.91 14.44 -5.23
CA PHE A 89 7.72 15.35 -4.10
C PHE A 89 6.59 14.86 -3.18
N GLY A 90 5.38 14.64 -3.72
CA GLY A 90 4.23 14.20 -2.93
C GLY A 90 4.44 12.88 -2.22
N LEU A 91 5.04 11.89 -2.91
CA LEU A 91 5.38 10.60 -2.28
C LEU A 91 6.40 10.76 -1.15
N THR A 92 7.38 11.67 -1.31
CA THR A 92 8.33 11.98 -0.24
C THR A 92 7.64 12.62 0.97
N GLN A 93 6.69 13.55 0.75
CA GLN A 93 5.94 14.18 1.84
C GLN A 93 5.07 13.18 2.59
N ILE A 94 4.39 12.28 1.87
CA ILE A 94 3.60 11.19 2.48
C ILE A 94 4.50 10.31 3.36
N ALA A 95 5.65 9.87 2.84
CA ALA A 95 6.59 9.04 3.59
C ALA A 95 7.13 9.76 4.83
N LYS A 96 7.53 11.03 4.71
CA LYS A 96 7.99 11.85 5.84
C LYS A 96 6.93 11.97 6.92
N ARG A 97 5.69 12.25 6.54
CA ARG A 97 4.57 12.38 7.48
C ARG A 97 4.36 11.09 8.28
N ILE A 98 4.31 9.94 7.60
CA ILE A 98 4.13 8.64 8.26
C ILE A 98 5.26 8.36 9.25
N VAL A 99 6.51 8.58 8.84
CA VAL A 99 7.67 8.37 9.73
C VAL A 99 7.66 9.33 10.92
N ASN A 100 7.28 10.59 10.72
CA ASN A 100 7.18 11.56 11.81
C ASN A 100 6.06 11.18 12.80
N LEU A 101 4.91 10.73 12.33
CA LEU A 101 3.85 10.20 13.20
C LEU A 101 4.35 9.00 14.00
N ARG A 102 5.07 8.07 13.37
CA ARG A 102 5.66 6.92 14.05
C ARG A 102 6.67 7.33 15.12
N ILE A 103 7.57 8.29 14.83
CA ILE A 103 8.57 8.77 15.80
C ILE A 103 7.89 9.41 17.01
N ASN A 104 6.83 10.21 16.80
CA ASN A 104 6.07 10.79 17.89
C ASN A 104 5.37 9.72 18.73
N LEU A 105 4.77 8.73 18.09
CA LEU A 105 4.14 7.59 18.78
C LEU A 105 5.15 6.83 19.65
N GLU A 106 6.34 6.52 19.10
CA GLU A 106 7.43 5.87 19.84
C GLU A 106 7.89 6.70 21.04
N SER A 107 8.06 8.03 20.86
CA SER A 107 8.47 8.92 21.94
C SER A 107 7.45 8.90 23.08
N CYS A 108 6.17 9.04 22.77
CA CYS A 108 5.11 9.03 23.78
C CYS A 108 5.00 7.67 24.50
N LEU A 109 5.12 6.57 23.78
CA LEU A 109 5.08 5.24 24.41
C LEU A 109 6.30 4.99 25.29
N SER A 110 7.49 5.46 24.88
CA SER A 110 8.70 5.40 25.72
C SER A 110 8.58 6.24 26.99
N GLU A 111 7.98 7.43 26.91
CA GLU A 111 7.68 8.27 28.08
C GLU A 111 6.69 7.59 29.06
N LEU A 112 5.76 6.80 28.54
CA LEU A 112 4.87 5.97 29.36
C LEU A 112 5.57 4.74 29.96
N GLY A 113 6.82 4.47 29.58
CA GLY A 113 7.64 3.38 30.11
C GLY A 113 7.50 2.06 29.35
N PHE A 114 7.09 2.11 28.09
CA PHE A 114 7.04 0.92 27.25
C PHE A 114 8.38 0.63 26.57
N ASP A 115 8.74 -0.63 26.49
CA ASP A 115 9.85 -1.10 25.68
C ASP A 115 9.41 -1.27 24.22
N ILE A 116 10.13 -0.61 23.33
CA ILE A 116 9.88 -0.67 21.89
C ILE A 116 11.03 -1.47 21.25
N SER A 117 10.70 -2.46 20.44
CA SER A 117 11.70 -3.28 19.76
C SER A 117 12.73 -2.43 19.00
N ASP A 118 14.00 -2.78 19.07
CA ASP A 118 15.03 -2.10 18.28
C ASP A 118 14.95 -2.49 16.81
N GLY A 119 15.31 -1.57 15.91
CA GLY A 119 15.43 -1.84 14.49
C GLY A 119 15.09 -0.68 13.57
N SER A 120 15.28 -0.93 12.27
CA SER A 120 14.89 0.01 11.21
C SER A 120 13.39 -0.11 10.96
N ARG A 121 12.67 0.99 11.10
CA ARG A 121 11.19 1.03 10.97
C ARG A 121 10.75 2.16 10.07
N PHE A 122 9.74 1.87 9.27
CA PHE A 122 9.11 2.90 8.45
C PHE A 122 7.79 3.38 9.09
N ASP A 123 6.83 2.49 9.26
CA ASP A 123 5.45 2.80 9.64
C ASP A 123 4.92 1.94 10.80
N SER A 124 5.60 0.88 11.17
CA SER A 124 5.13 -0.08 12.16
C SER A 124 6.04 -0.13 13.36
N ILE A 125 5.46 -0.32 14.54
CA ILE A 125 6.16 -0.51 15.80
C ILE A 125 5.65 -1.76 16.51
N ASP A 126 6.55 -2.42 17.22
CA ASP A 126 6.27 -3.52 18.12
C ASP A 126 6.60 -3.08 19.54
N VAL A 127 5.65 -3.24 20.43
CA VAL A 127 5.70 -2.78 21.82
C VAL A 127 5.50 -4.00 22.72
N TYR A 128 6.40 -4.17 23.69
CA TYR A 128 6.36 -5.28 24.63
C TYR A 128 6.05 -4.75 26.04
N SER A 129 5.16 -5.42 26.75
CA SER A 129 4.73 -4.98 28.07
C SER A 129 3.91 -6.04 28.79
N GLU A 130 4.03 -6.09 30.11
CA GLU A 130 3.16 -6.86 30.98
C GLU A 130 1.66 -6.44 30.91
N TYR A 131 1.40 -5.23 30.40
CA TYR A 131 0.03 -4.71 30.22
C TYR A 131 -0.60 -5.10 28.89
N SER A 132 0.10 -5.86 28.02
CA SER A 132 -0.33 -6.10 26.65
C SER A 132 -1.70 -6.78 26.55
N GLU A 133 -1.98 -7.78 27.35
CA GLU A 133 -3.30 -8.46 27.37
C GLU A 133 -4.42 -7.49 27.75
N LYS A 134 -4.21 -6.70 28.81
CA LYS A 134 -5.20 -5.70 29.25
C LYS A 134 -5.41 -4.60 28.19
N ILE A 135 -4.35 -4.18 27.52
CA ILE A 135 -4.42 -3.23 26.41
C ILE A 135 -5.23 -3.81 25.25
N HIS A 136 -5.02 -5.08 24.90
CA HIS A 136 -5.79 -5.76 23.87
C HIS A 136 -7.28 -5.81 24.16
N ASP A 137 -7.64 -6.26 25.35
CA ASP A 137 -9.04 -6.40 25.76
C ASP A 137 -9.78 -5.06 25.75
N GLU A 138 -9.12 -4.02 26.25
CA GLU A 138 -9.69 -2.68 26.28
C GLU A 138 -9.65 -2.00 24.90
N ALA A 139 -8.67 -2.31 24.04
CA ALA A 139 -8.58 -1.77 22.68
C ALA A 139 -9.81 -2.09 21.85
N LEU A 140 -10.26 -3.36 21.86
CA LEU A 140 -11.46 -3.79 21.16
C LEU A 140 -12.71 -3.04 21.62
N LYS A 141 -12.83 -2.77 22.92
CA LYS A 141 -13.97 -2.02 23.50
C LYS A 141 -13.95 -0.54 23.10
N ASN A 142 -12.74 0.00 22.84
CA ASN A 142 -12.53 1.39 22.45
C ASN A 142 -12.38 1.61 20.94
N GLY A 143 -12.65 0.57 20.13
CA GLY A 143 -12.67 0.65 18.67
C GLY A 143 -11.30 0.56 18.01
N PHE A 144 -10.29 0.00 18.69
CA PHE A 144 -8.96 -0.24 18.14
C PHE A 144 -8.70 -1.73 17.94
N ASN A 145 -8.15 -2.08 16.79
CA ASN A 145 -7.60 -3.40 16.51
C ASN A 145 -6.08 -3.34 16.55
N LEU A 146 -5.48 -3.87 17.57
CA LEU A 146 -4.03 -3.96 17.71
C LEU A 146 -3.56 -5.35 17.25
N ARG A 147 -2.40 -5.41 16.61
CA ARG A 147 -1.77 -6.69 16.27
C ARG A 147 -1.24 -7.36 17.54
N ILE A 148 -1.60 -8.61 17.76
CA ILE A 148 -1.10 -9.40 18.89
C ILE A 148 0.29 -9.92 18.55
N LEU A 149 1.26 -9.68 19.42
CA LEU A 149 2.58 -10.28 19.38
C LEU A 149 2.59 -11.45 20.36
N PRO A 150 2.85 -12.68 19.87
CA PRO A 150 2.80 -13.86 20.73
C PRO A 150 3.94 -13.87 21.75
N LEU A 151 3.73 -14.60 22.81
CA LEU A 151 4.78 -14.92 23.79
C LEU A 151 5.99 -15.53 23.07
N GLY A 152 7.20 -15.16 23.44
CA GLY A 152 8.42 -15.64 22.78
C GLY A 152 8.81 -14.85 21.52
N SER A 153 8.13 -13.74 21.23
CA SER A 153 8.53 -12.83 20.15
C SER A 153 9.77 -11.99 20.50
N THR A 154 10.16 -11.99 21.76
CA THR A 154 11.39 -11.38 22.27
C THR A 154 12.22 -12.40 23.08
N PRO A 155 13.52 -12.14 23.28
CA PRO A 155 14.36 -12.97 24.15
C PRO A 155 13.87 -13.08 25.59
N GLU A 156 13.03 -12.14 26.05
CA GLU A 156 12.51 -12.08 27.42
C GLU A 156 11.13 -12.73 27.58
N ASP A 157 10.63 -13.43 26.57
CA ASP A 157 9.34 -14.12 26.60
C ASP A 157 8.16 -13.25 27.03
N SER A 158 8.15 -11.97 26.67
CA SER A 158 7.04 -11.07 26.95
C SER A 158 6.01 -11.06 25.82
N THR A 159 4.75 -10.83 26.18
CA THR A 159 3.69 -10.53 25.21
C THR A 159 3.79 -9.08 24.75
N GLY A 160 3.23 -8.78 23.58
CA GLY A 160 3.27 -7.44 23.04
C GLY A 160 2.09 -7.11 22.14
N PHE A 161 2.07 -5.90 21.66
CA PHE A 161 1.15 -5.44 20.62
C PHE A 161 1.88 -4.65 19.54
N GLY A 162 1.36 -4.72 18.33
CA GLY A 162 1.89 -3.98 17.19
C GLY A 162 0.92 -2.93 16.70
N LEU A 163 1.48 -1.81 16.28
CA LEU A 163 0.80 -0.67 15.67
C LEU A 163 1.40 -0.41 14.29
N SER A 164 0.54 -0.12 13.31
CA SER A 164 0.97 0.27 11.97
C SER A 164 0.21 1.52 11.53
N LEU A 165 0.95 2.47 11.00
CA LEU A 165 0.43 3.74 10.50
C LEU A 165 0.41 3.75 8.98
N ASP A 166 -0.45 4.55 8.40
CA ASP A 166 -0.56 4.72 6.97
C ASP A 166 -0.78 6.18 6.56
N GLU A 167 -1.05 6.40 5.30
CA GLU A 167 -1.30 7.74 4.74
C GLU A 167 -2.60 8.38 5.24
N LEU A 168 -3.50 7.63 5.86
CA LEU A 168 -4.75 8.12 6.46
C LEU A 168 -4.59 8.46 7.94
N SER A 169 -3.55 7.94 8.59
CA SER A 169 -3.27 8.22 10.01
C SER A 169 -2.95 9.70 10.24
N ASP A 170 -3.48 10.26 11.32
CA ASP A 170 -3.29 11.64 11.71
C ASP A 170 -2.90 11.81 13.19
N GLU A 171 -2.57 13.04 13.58
CA GLU A 171 -2.18 13.38 14.94
C GLU A 171 -3.28 13.12 15.95
N LYS A 172 -4.54 13.27 15.54
CA LYS A 172 -5.70 13.06 16.42
C LYS A 172 -5.86 11.58 16.73
N GLU A 173 -5.63 10.72 15.75
CA GLU A 173 -5.66 9.27 15.93
C GLU A 173 -4.52 8.82 16.86
N ILE A 174 -3.29 9.29 16.64
CA ILE A 174 -2.17 9.01 17.52
C ILE A 174 -2.48 9.47 18.95
N HIS A 175 -2.99 10.67 19.11
CA HIS A 175 -3.36 11.19 20.45
C HIS A 175 -4.44 10.34 21.13
N LYS A 176 -5.45 9.87 20.40
CA LYS A 176 -6.48 8.96 20.93
C LYS A 176 -5.87 7.64 21.41
N ILE A 177 -5.00 7.03 20.59
CA ILE A 177 -4.35 5.76 20.93
C ILE A 177 -3.47 5.93 22.19
N ILE A 178 -2.66 6.97 22.27
CA ILE A 178 -1.79 7.21 23.42
C ILE A 178 -2.60 7.49 24.68
N THR A 179 -3.64 8.32 24.58
CA THR A 179 -4.54 8.63 25.70
C THR A 179 -5.23 7.36 26.21
N PHE A 180 -5.70 6.52 25.27
CA PHE A 180 -6.30 5.23 25.58
C PHE A 180 -5.32 4.34 26.35
N ILE A 181 -4.10 4.15 25.82
CA ILE A 181 -3.07 3.31 26.45
C ILE A 181 -2.69 3.83 27.83
N ALA A 182 -2.47 5.14 27.98
CA ALA A 182 -2.17 5.77 29.26
C ALA A 182 -3.27 5.53 30.30
N ASN A 183 -4.54 5.60 29.91
CA ASN A 183 -5.67 5.30 30.78
C ASN A 183 -5.69 3.84 31.25
N VAL A 184 -5.40 2.89 30.34
CA VAL A 184 -5.40 1.45 30.65
C VAL A 184 -4.33 1.11 31.69
N ILE A 185 -3.15 1.74 31.60
CA ILE A 185 -2.05 1.51 32.56
C ILE A 185 -2.13 2.40 33.83
N GLY A 186 -3.16 3.26 33.92
CA GLY A 186 -3.38 4.12 35.09
C GLY A 186 -2.49 5.37 35.16
N LYS A 187 -1.78 5.71 34.08
CA LYS A 187 -0.96 6.91 33.96
C LYS A 187 -1.78 8.03 33.31
N LYS A 188 -2.33 8.94 34.11
CA LYS A 188 -3.07 10.15 33.67
C LYS A 188 -2.11 11.36 33.64
N GLU A 189 -1.02 11.24 32.96
CA GLU A 189 -0.09 12.34 32.78
C GLU A 189 -0.56 13.27 31.66
N ASP A 190 -0.16 14.55 31.70
CA ASP A 190 -0.34 15.47 30.60
C ASP A 190 0.53 15.01 29.43
N LEU A 191 -0.10 14.37 28.45
CA LEU A 191 0.57 13.93 27.26
C LEU A 191 1.05 15.14 26.47
N LYS A 192 2.30 15.13 26.05
CA LYS A 192 2.86 16.20 25.23
C LYS A 192 2.15 16.26 23.88
N PRO A 193 1.94 17.48 23.33
CA PRO A 193 1.39 17.61 21.98
C PRO A 193 2.28 16.91 20.96
N ILE A 194 1.66 16.25 20.02
CA ILE A 194 2.34 15.65 18.86
C ILE A 194 2.83 16.79 17.97
N CYS A 195 4.13 16.82 17.71
CA CYS A 195 4.76 17.83 16.87
C CYS A 195 5.28 17.20 15.58
N LEU A 196 4.69 17.56 14.45
CA LEU A 196 5.12 17.09 13.13
C LEU A 196 6.19 17.95 12.46
N ASP A 197 6.54 19.08 13.07
CA ASP A 197 7.48 20.07 12.51
C ASP A 197 8.96 19.64 12.60
N LYS A 198 9.24 18.39 12.91
CA LYS A 198 10.62 17.88 12.87
C LYS A 198 11.05 17.72 11.42
N GLU A 199 11.95 18.58 10.98
CA GLU A 199 12.57 18.50 9.64
C GLU A 199 13.43 17.25 9.45
N ASP A 200 13.87 16.63 10.52
CA ASP A 200 14.76 15.47 10.49
C ASP A 200 13.99 14.19 10.20
N PHE A 201 13.82 13.91 8.90
CA PHE A 201 13.38 12.62 8.42
C PHE A 201 14.50 11.59 8.58
N PHE A 202 14.35 10.68 9.52
CA PHE A 202 15.36 9.69 9.84
C PHE A 202 14.75 8.28 10.00
N ILE A 203 15.38 7.30 9.37
CA ILE A 203 15.14 5.88 9.62
C ILE A 203 16.45 5.26 10.05
N LYS A 204 16.50 4.76 11.29
CA LYS A 204 17.69 4.16 11.89
C LYS A 204 18.26 3.08 10.95
N ASN A 205 19.56 3.14 10.69
CA ASN A 205 20.32 2.18 9.89
C ASN A 205 19.89 2.03 8.41
N ILE A 206 19.06 2.90 7.87
CA ILE A 206 18.71 2.91 6.45
C ILE A 206 19.22 4.20 5.82
N PRO A 207 20.16 4.14 4.85
CA PRO A 207 20.55 5.32 4.11
C PRO A 207 19.39 5.81 3.26
N LEU A 208 19.11 7.11 3.34
CA LEU A 208 18.10 7.72 2.49
C LEU A 208 18.64 7.87 1.06
N ARG A 209 17.72 7.77 0.11
CA ARG A 209 18.03 8.01 -1.28
C ARG A 209 18.36 9.48 -1.52
N ASN A 210 19.53 9.76 -2.12
CA ASN A 210 19.98 11.11 -2.44
C ASN A 210 19.91 11.43 -3.94
N ASP A 211 19.79 10.41 -4.80
CA ASP A 211 19.73 10.59 -6.23
C ASP A 211 18.33 11.00 -6.69
N PRO A 212 18.21 11.84 -7.75
CA PRO A 212 16.93 12.20 -8.34
C PRO A 212 16.18 10.97 -8.86
N TRP A 213 14.87 10.91 -8.63
CA TRP A 213 14.00 9.83 -9.07
C TRP A 213 12.68 10.36 -9.60
N MET A 214 12.02 9.59 -10.44
CA MET A 214 10.76 9.97 -11.11
C MET A 214 10.88 11.33 -11.83
N GLN A 215 11.98 11.51 -12.60
CA GLN A 215 12.27 12.78 -13.26
C GLN A 215 11.54 12.97 -14.59
N GLN A 216 10.85 11.95 -15.07
CA GLN A 216 10.05 11.99 -16.31
C GLN A 216 8.89 12.99 -16.16
N ASP A 217 8.56 13.68 -17.24
CA ASP A 217 7.54 14.74 -17.26
C ASP A 217 6.16 14.26 -16.81
N ILE A 218 5.87 12.98 -17.02
CA ILE A 218 4.61 12.37 -16.57
C ILE A 218 4.38 12.50 -15.06
N PHE A 219 5.43 12.47 -14.25
CA PHE A 219 5.34 12.60 -12.79
C PHE A 219 5.36 14.06 -12.31
N LYS A 220 5.34 15.02 -13.23
CA LYS A 220 5.36 16.47 -12.94
C LYS A 220 4.12 17.19 -13.44
N ASN A 221 3.47 16.66 -14.49
CA ASN A 221 2.48 17.42 -15.27
C ASN A 221 1.01 17.11 -14.90
N TYR A 222 0.73 16.10 -14.08
CA TYR A 222 -0.63 15.63 -13.80
C TYR A 222 -0.93 15.57 -12.29
N GLN A 223 -0.52 16.59 -11.57
CA GLN A 223 -0.63 16.67 -10.10
C GLN A 223 -1.91 17.42 -9.63
N SER A 224 -2.78 17.78 -10.55
CA SER A 224 -4.12 18.26 -10.22
C SER A 224 -5.18 17.23 -10.65
N GLU A 225 -6.32 17.22 -9.96
CA GLU A 225 -7.44 16.34 -10.29
C GLU A 225 -7.87 16.48 -11.75
N THR A 226 -8.04 17.73 -12.21
CA THR A 226 -8.47 18.01 -13.58
C THR A 226 -7.47 17.54 -14.62
N ASP A 227 -6.17 17.74 -14.40
CA ASP A 227 -5.15 17.33 -15.36
C ASP A 227 -5.00 15.81 -15.41
N LEU A 228 -5.09 15.14 -14.25
CA LEU A 228 -5.08 13.68 -14.19
C LEU A 228 -6.30 13.09 -14.91
N MET A 229 -7.50 13.61 -14.68
CA MET A 229 -8.72 13.17 -15.40
C MET A 229 -8.57 13.32 -16.91
N ARG A 230 -8.12 14.48 -17.38
CA ARG A 230 -7.87 14.71 -18.81
C ARG A 230 -6.82 13.76 -19.37
N TYR A 231 -5.82 13.42 -18.59
CA TYR A 231 -4.80 12.46 -18.98
C TYR A 231 -5.38 11.05 -19.11
N ILE A 232 -6.21 10.62 -18.16
CA ILE A 232 -6.89 9.32 -18.19
C ILE A 232 -7.76 9.21 -19.46
N PHE A 233 -8.56 10.22 -19.76
CA PHE A 233 -9.39 10.25 -20.97
C PHE A 233 -8.56 10.18 -22.25
N ARG A 234 -7.46 10.94 -22.35
CA ARG A 234 -6.55 10.85 -23.50
C ARG A 234 -5.91 9.50 -23.69
N LEU A 235 -5.69 8.74 -22.60
CA LEU A 235 -5.19 7.38 -22.69
C LEU A 235 -6.30 6.41 -23.14
N ALA A 236 -7.50 6.58 -22.63
CA ALA A 236 -8.66 5.76 -23.03
C ALA A 236 -9.00 5.91 -24.53
N GLU A 237 -8.93 7.15 -25.06
CA GLU A 237 -9.15 7.45 -26.48
C GLU A 237 -8.14 6.81 -27.44
N LYS A 238 -6.99 6.31 -26.95
CA LYS A 238 -5.99 5.62 -27.77
C LYS A 238 -6.34 4.17 -28.10
N ASP A 239 -7.33 3.64 -27.44
CA ASP A 239 -7.78 2.27 -27.64
C ASP A 239 -9.31 2.25 -27.78
N PHE A 240 -9.83 1.18 -28.36
CA PHE A 240 -11.25 1.03 -28.58
C PHE A 240 -11.96 0.70 -27.26
N SER A 241 -12.93 1.51 -26.87
CA SER A 241 -13.73 1.33 -25.67
C SER A 241 -15.05 0.61 -25.99
N LEU A 242 -15.55 -0.18 -25.03
CA LEU A 242 -16.86 -0.82 -25.13
C LEU A 242 -18.03 0.18 -25.13
N VAL A 243 -17.82 1.44 -24.73
CA VAL A 243 -18.84 2.48 -24.85
C VAL A 243 -18.92 3.04 -26.28
N ASP A 244 -17.90 2.82 -27.11
CA ASP A 244 -17.83 3.28 -28.51
C ASP A 244 -18.36 2.23 -29.48
N GLY A 245 -18.40 0.96 -29.08
CA GLY A 245 -18.88 -0.14 -29.92
C GLY A 245 -18.55 -1.53 -29.37
N MET A 246 -18.86 -2.55 -30.18
CA MET A 246 -18.61 -3.96 -29.84
C MET A 246 -17.20 -4.36 -30.22
N ILE A 247 -16.51 -5.00 -29.28
CA ILE A 247 -15.20 -5.62 -29.52
C ILE A 247 -15.40 -7.11 -29.77
N PRO A 248 -14.91 -7.67 -30.89
CA PRO A 248 -15.06 -9.08 -31.19
C PRO A 248 -14.03 -9.94 -30.43
N LEU A 249 -14.02 -9.85 -29.10
CA LEU A 249 -13.15 -10.59 -28.22
C LEU A 249 -13.91 -11.70 -27.48
N GLY A 250 -13.17 -12.67 -26.99
CA GLY A 250 -13.73 -13.72 -26.14
C GLY A 250 -14.33 -13.19 -24.84
N SER A 251 -15.23 -13.97 -24.25
CA SER A 251 -16.05 -13.59 -23.08
C SER A 251 -15.27 -13.22 -21.83
N CYS A 252 -14.02 -13.58 -21.71
CA CYS A 252 -13.19 -13.33 -20.52
C CYS A 252 -12.90 -11.85 -20.27
N THR A 253 -13.06 -11.00 -21.26
CA THR A 253 -12.73 -9.57 -21.18
C THR A 253 -13.95 -8.64 -21.17
N MET A 254 -15.15 -9.18 -21.34
CA MET A 254 -16.37 -8.42 -21.64
C MET A 254 -17.27 -8.28 -20.42
N LYS A 255 -16.73 -7.68 -19.35
CA LYS A 255 -17.49 -7.42 -18.11
C LYS A 255 -17.78 -5.92 -18.01
N LEU A 256 -18.90 -5.48 -18.57
CA LEU A 256 -19.43 -4.16 -18.31
C LEU A 256 -20.21 -4.17 -16.99
N ASN A 257 -19.72 -3.44 -16.01
CA ASN A 257 -20.41 -3.22 -14.77
C ASN A 257 -20.94 -1.76 -14.76
N SER A 258 -22.14 -1.55 -14.22
CA SER A 258 -22.63 -0.19 -14.03
C SER A 258 -21.81 0.52 -12.94
N ALA A 259 -21.74 1.84 -13.01
CA ALA A 259 -21.07 2.65 -11.98
C ALA A 259 -21.68 2.40 -10.58
N ALA A 260 -22.99 2.13 -10.52
CA ALA A 260 -23.68 1.81 -9.27
C ALA A 260 -23.24 0.49 -8.67
N GLU A 261 -22.94 -0.53 -9.49
CA GLU A 261 -22.42 -1.82 -9.04
C GLU A 261 -20.97 -1.72 -8.54
N LEU A 262 -20.19 -0.80 -9.09
CA LEU A 262 -18.80 -0.58 -8.68
C LEU A 262 -18.67 0.35 -7.47
N SER A 263 -19.65 1.19 -7.18
CA SER A 263 -19.56 2.19 -6.11
C SER A 263 -19.24 1.59 -4.72
N PRO A 264 -19.76 0.39 -4.33
CA PRO A 264 -19.41 -0.23 -3.05
C PRO A 264 -17.92 -0.49 -2.84
N VAL A 265 -17.14 -0.67 -3.93
CA VAL A 265 -15.69 -0.91 -3.84
C VAL A 265 -14.95 0.26 -3.19
N SER A 266 -15.50 1.47 -3.29
CA SER A 266 -14.92 2.68 -2.71
C SER A 266 -15.51 3.06 -1.33
N TRP A 267 -16.53 2.36 -0.86
CA TRP A 267 -17.11 2.66 0.46
C TRP A 267 -16.15 2.25 1.58
N ALA A 268 -15.85 3.17 2.50
CA ALA A 268 -14.91 2.94 3.58
C ALA A 268 -15.22 1.69 4.40
N ASN A 269 -16.50 1.42 4.66
CA ASN A 269 -16.96 0.24 5.40
C ASN A 269 -16.65 -1.10 4.69
N LEU A 270 -16.30 -1.09 3.43
CA LEU A 270 -15.87 -2.26 2.66
C LEU A 270 -14.39 -2.17 2.31
N SER A 271 -13.96 -1.05 1.75
CA SER A 271 -12.58 -0.89 1.26
C SER A 271 -11.52 -0.83 2.34
N SER A 272 -11.86 -0.35 3.54
CA SER A 272 -10.88 -0.15 4.63
C SER A 272 -10.80 -1.31 5.62
N ILE A 273 -11.55 -2.40 5.42
CA ILE A 273 -11.50 -3.54 6.34
C ILE A 273 -10.19 -4.33 6.14
N HIS A 274 -9.45 -4.49 7.23
CA HIS A 274 -8.24 -5.29 7.24
C HIS A 274 -8.56 -6.80 7.12
N PRO A 275 -7.77 -7.60 6.37
CA PRO A 275 -8.01 -9.03 6.20
C PRO A 275 -7.98 -9.85 7.49
N PHE A 276 -7.28 -9.37 8.52
CA PHE A 276 -7.22 -10.00 9.83
C PHE A 276 -8.09 -9.30 10.89
N ALA A 277 -9.08 -8.51 10.46
CA ALA A 277 -10.05 -7.95 11.39
C ALA A 277 -10.81 -9.07 12.12
N PRO A 278 -11.19 -8.91 13.40
CA PRO A 278 -11.95 -9.89 14.15
C PRO A 278 -13.24 -10.31 13.45
N SER A 279 -13.60 -11.58 13.53
CA SER A 279 -14.75 -12.17 12.80
C SER A 279 -16.08 -11.50 13.13
N ASN A 280 -16.24 -10.98 14.35
CA ASN A 280 -17.44 -10.22 14.75
C ASN A 280 -17.55 -8.85 14.05
N GLN A 281 -16.45 -8.32 13.51
CA GLN A 281 -16.41 -7.07 12.75
C GLN A 281 -16.55 -7.27 11.24
N THR A 282 -16.49 -8.51 10.74
CA THR A 282 -16.52 -8.85 9.31
C THR A 282 -17.80 -9.53 8.85
N LYS A 283 -18.85 -9.51 9.65
CA LYS A 283 -20.14 -10.17 9.36
C LYS A 283 -20.75 -9.75 8.02
N GLY A 284 -20.60 -8.49 7.62
CA GLY A 284 -21.08 -8.00 6.33
C GLY A 284 -20.39 -8.69 5.15
N TYR A 285 -19.09 -8.91 5.21
CA TYR A 285 -18.38 -9.67 4.17
C TYR A 285 -18.82 -11.11 4.10
N VAL A 286 -19.02 -11.76 5.24
CA VAL A 286 -19.55 -13.13 5.30
C VAL A 286 -20.91 -13.22 4.62
N GLN A 287 -21.81 -12.25 4.84
CA GLN A 287 -23.12 -12.19 4.19
C GLN A 287 -23.05 -11.95 2.67
N ILE A 288 -22.03 -11.19 2.19
CA ILE A 288 -21.85 -10.96 0.75
C ILE A 288 -21.35 -12.22 0.05
N ILE A 289 -20.53 -13.02 0.74
CA ILE A 289 -19.89 -14.22 0.17
C ILE A 289 -20.84 -15.43 0.21
N SER A 290 -21.74 -15.51 1.20
CA SER A 290 -22.71 -16.61 1.37
C SER A 290 -23.89 -16.52 0.38
#